data_18d8eebed78ebd9a67762d2f9ef29b7f
#
_entry.id   18d8eebed78ebd9a67762d2f9ef29b7f
#
_cell.length_a   1.000
_cell.length_b   1.000
_cell.length_c   1.000
_cell.angle_alpha   90.00
_cell.angle_beta   90.00
_cell.angle_gamma   90.00
#
_symmetry.space_group_name_H-M   'P 1'
#
loop_
_entity.id
_entity.type
_entity.pdbx_description
1 polymer ?
#
loop_
_entity_poly.entity_id
_entity_poly.type
_entity_poly.pdbx_seq_one_letter_code
_entity_poly.pdbx_strand_id
1 'polypeptide(L)'
;MIKGNSFPKTSRLLVNSQFRTVMAKRLSARDELLVLYACESGLDYPRIGISIGKSCGNAVIRNRLKRLLREAFRQNKHLVTPGFDFVVSMSPQWVRQTRGRKDAKTVVGAIKLAQIRDSFLKLAAQLTSGRA
;
A
#
# COMPACT_ATOMS: atom_id res chain seq x y z
N MET A 1 16.76 -10.10 -18.54
CA MET A 1 16.57 -8.66 -18.59
C MET A 1 15.61 -8.21 -17.49
N ILE A 2 16.00 -7.22 -16.78
CA ILE A 2 15.17 -6.69 -15.71
C ILE A 2 14.16 -5.73 -16.29
N LYS A 3 12.89 -6.02 -16.08
CA LYS A 3 11.83 -5.09 -16.42
C LYS A 3 11.52 -4.29 -15.17
N GLY A 4 12.34 -3.27 -14.90
CA GLY A 4 12.22 -2.48 -13.69
C GLY A 4 10.85 -1.85 -13.50
N ASN A 5 10.06 -1.79 -14.57
CA ASN A 5 8.72 -1.20 -14.55
C ASN A 5 7.60 -2.22 -14.39
N SER A 6 7.93 -3.51 -14.26
CA SER A 6 6.90 -4.51 -14.06
C SER A 6 6.58 -4.68 -12.58
N PHE A 7 5.42 -5.23 -12.29
CA PHE A 7 5.00 -5.58 -10.94
C PHE A 7 4.82 -7.10 -10.89
N PRO A 8 5.93 -7.84 -10.73
CA PRO A 8 5.89 -9.29 -10.84
C PRO A 8 5.09 -9.92 -9.70
N LYS A 9 4.61 -11.12 -9.94
CA LYS A 9 3.85 -11.87 -8.93
C LYS A 9 4.65 -12.07 -7.65
N THR A 10 5.97 -12.19 -7.75
CA THR A 10 6.83 -12.36 -6.58
C THR A 10 6.81 -11.14 -5.65
N SER A 11 6.43 -9.98 -6.16
CA SER A 11 6.34 -8.75 -5.34
C SER A 11 4.96 -8.55 -4.74
N ARG A 12 4.01 -9.45 -4.98
CA ARG A 12 2.63 -9.30 -4.53
C ARG A 12 2.26 -10.36 -3.49
N LEU A 13 1.44 -9.96 -2.53
CA LEU A 13 0.76 -10.91 -1.66
C LEU A 13 -0.51 -11.37 -2.40
N LEU A 14 -0.63 -12.66 -2.65
CA LEU A 14 -1.63 -13.19 -3.55
C LEU A 14 -2.83 -13.85 -2.87
N VAL A 15 -2.66 -14.28 -1.61
CA VAL A 15 -3.72 -15.03 -0.93
C VAL A 15 -4.10 -14.37 0.39
N ASN A 16 -5.35 -14.62 0.81
CA ASN A 16 -5.89 -14.01 2.02
C ASN A 16 -5.11 -14.38 3.29
N SER A 17 -4.55 -15.59 3.35
CA SER A 17 -3.76 -15.99 4.50
C SER A 17 -2.51 -15.13 4.68
N GLN A 18 -1.89 -14.71 3.56
CA GLN A 18 -0.75 -13.81 3.62
C GLN A 18 -1.15 -12.45 4.18
N PHE A 19 -2.29 -11.91 3.70
CA PHE A 19 -2.81 -10.64 4.22
C PHE A 19 -3.09 -10.74 5.72
N ARG A 20 -3.74 -11.82 6.15
CA ARG A 20 -4.07 -12.00 7.57
C ARG A 20 -2.83 -12.12 8.43
N THR A 21 -1.81 -12.80 7.94
CA THR A 21 -0.55 -12.94 8.68
C THR A 21 0.09 -11.58 8.92
N VAL A 22 0.15 -10.74 7.89
CA VAL A 22 0.73 -9.41 8.02
C VAL A 22 -0.07 -8.56 9.01
N MET A 23 -1.39 -8.56 8.87
CA MET A 23 -2.24 -7.72 9.72
C MET A 23 -2.29 -8.21 11.17
N ALA A 24 -2.13 -9.52 11.40
CA ALA A 24 -2.17 -10.09 12.73
C ALA A 24 -0.95 -9.72 13.57
N LYS A 25 0.16 -9.35 12.96
CA LYS A 25 1.36 -8.94 13.69
C LYS A 25 1.21 -7.58 14.37
N ARG A 26 0.16 -6.82 14.03
CA ARG A 26 -0.16 -5.52 14.62
C ARG A 26 0.93 -4.47 14.50
N LEU A 27 1.89 -4.70 13.64
CA LEU A 27 2.91 -3.72 13.34
C LEU A 27 2.35 -2.81 12.27
N SER A 28 1.88 -1.63 12.67
CA SER A 28 1.22 -0.73 11.72
C SER A 28 1.56 0.72 12.02
N ALA A 29 1.46 1.54 10.98
CA ALA A 29 1.59 2.98 11.07
C ALA A 29 0.62 3.60 10.09
N ARG A 30 0.18 4.82 10.38
CA ARG A 30 -0.77 5.51 9.50
C ARG A 30 -0.55 7.00 9.53
N ASP A 31 -1.02 7.65 8.48
CA ASP A 31 -1.11 9.10 8.43
C ASP A 31 -2.49 9.46 7.88
N GLU A 32 -2.67 10.69 7.41
CA GLU A 32 -3.95 11.16 6.90
C GLU A 32 -4.35 10.50 5.58
N LEU A 33 -3.43 9.82 4.90
CA LEU A 33 -3.68 9.23 3.59
C LEU A 33 -3.70 7.70 3.62
N LEU A 34 -2.71 7.07 4.22
CA LEU A 34 -2.51 5.63 4.18
C LEU A 34 -2.43 5.02 5.57
N VAL A 35 -2.77 3.73 5.64
CA VAL A 35 -2.38 2.88 6.75
C VAL A 35 -1.54 1.74 6.17
N LEU A 36 -0.42 1.44 6.83
CA LEU A 36 0.52 0.42 6.39
C LEU A 36 0.75 -0.58 7.50
N TYR A 37 0.63 -1.86 7.16
CA TYR A 37 0.96 -2.97 8.05
C TYR A 37 2.21 -3.64 7.53
N ALA A 38 3.03 -4.18 8.44
CA ALA A 38 4.28 -4.85 8.06
C ALA A 38 4.50 -6.10 8.90
N CYS A 39 5.17 -7.06 8.30
CA CYS A 39 5.56 -8.30 8.95
C CYS A 39 6.85 -8.80 8.32
N GLU A 40 7.79 -9.25 9.15
CA GLU A 40 9.02 -9.85 8.63
C GLU A 40 8.67 -11.11 7.83
N SER A 41 9.26 -11.25 6.65
CA SER A 41 8.96 -12.34 5.74
C SER A 41 10.06 -13.37 5.61
N GLY A 42 11.29 -13.03 5.97
CA GLY A 42 12.44 -13.90 5.73
C GLY A 42 12.91 -13.92 4.28
N LEU A 43 12.27 -13.13 3.42
CA LEU A 43 12.66 -13.04 2.02
C LEU A 43 13.65 -11.89 1.83
N ASP A 44 14.40 -11.93 0.73
CA ASP A 44 15.37 -10.87 0.45
C ASP A 44 14.80 -9.77 -0.45
N TYR A 45 13.48 -9.72 -0.58
CA TYR A 45 12.78 -8.69 -1.35
C TYR A 45 11.47 -8.35 -0.63
N PRO A 46 10.94 -7.13 -0.83
CA PRO A 46 9.65 -6.76 -0.24
C PRO A 46 8.49 -7.28 -1.09
N ARG A 47 7.37 -7.58 -0.41
CA ARG A 47 6.11 -7.89 -1.09
C ARG A 47 5.05 -6.95 -0.55
N ILE A 48 4.03 -6.67 -1.37
CA ILE A 48 2.93 -5.80 -0.97
C ILE A 48 1.59 -6.40 -1.34
N GLY A 49 0.66 -6.31 -0.41
CA GLY A 49 -0.75 -6.53 -0.66
C GLY A 49 -1.50 -5.21 -0.54
N ILE A 50 -2.49 -5.03 -1.39
CA ILE A 50 -3.28 -3.81 -1.40
C ILE A 50 -4.69 -4.18 -1.00
N SER A 51 -5.16 -3.59 0.11
CA SER A 51 -6.46 -3.88 0.67
C SER A 51 -7.34 -2.64 0.54
N ILE A 52 -8.21 -2.64 -0.48
CA ILE A 52 -9.12 -1.53 -0.74
C ILE A 52 -10.54 -2.07 -0.72
N GLY A 53 -11.25 -1.78 0.36
CA GLY A 53 -12.61 -2.28 0.57
C GLY A 53 -13.68 -1.32 0.07
N LYS A 54 -14.92 -1.75 0.25
CA LYS A 54 -16.10 -1.01 -0.22
C LYS A 54 -16.23 0.37 0.42
N SER A 55 -15.69 0.56 1.61
CA SER A 55 -15.73 1.85 2.28
C SER A 55 -14.95 2.94 1.54
N CYS A 56 -14.04 2.54 0.64
CA CYS A 56 -13.24 3.49 -0.13
C CYS A 56 -13.98 4.06 -1.34
N GLY A 57 -15.13 3.47 -1.71
CA GLY A 57 -15.91 3.97 -2.83
C GLY A 57 -16.39 2.87 -3.75
N ASN A 58 -16.91 3.27 -4.93
CA ASN A 58 -17.40 2.33 -5.92
C ASN A 58 -16.24 1.60 -6.62
N ALA A 59 -16.58 0.66 -7.50
CA ALA A 59 -15.56 -0.18 -8.16
C ALA A 59 -14.56 0.65 -8.98
N VAL A 60 -15.01 1.71 -9.61
CA VAL A 60 -14.12 2.57 -10.41
C VAL A 60 -13.10 3.25 -9.51
N ILE A 61 -13.55 3.81 -8.41
CA ILE A 61 -12.67 4.44 -7.42
C ILE A 61 -11.68 3.42 -6.87
N ARG A 62 -12.18 2.26 -6.45
CA ARG A 62 -11.33 1.22 -5.87
C ARG A 62 -10.27 0.74 -6.84
N ASN A 63 -10.63 0.53 -8.10
CA ASN A 63 -9.68 0.06 -9.11
C ASN A 63 -8.59 1.10 -9.39
N ARG A 64 -8.95 2.37 -9.41
CA ARG A 64 -7.97 3.45 -9.61
C ARG A 64 -7.03 3.58 -8.42
N LEU A 65 -7.55 3.44 -7.20
CA LEU A 65 -6.73 3.45 -6.00
C LEU A 65 -5.72 2.29 -6.01
N LYS A 66 -6.18 1.09 -6.36
CA LYS A 66 -5.30 -0.07 -6.44
C LYS A 66 -4.17 0.13 -7.44
N ARG A 67 -4.51 0.69 -8.61
CA ARG A 67 -3.52 0.96 -9.65
C ARG A 67 -2.49 1.97 -9.15
N LEU A 68 -2.94 3.03 -8.51
CA LEU A 68 -2.07 4.09 -8.00
C LEU A 68 -1.11 3.54 -6.93
N LEU A 69 -1.62 2.72 -6.02
CA LEU A 69 -0.81 2.12 -4.97
C LEU A 69 0.20 1.12 -5.52
N ARG A 70 -0.20 0.30 -6.51
CA ARG A 70 0.74 -0.62 -7.17
C ARG A 70 1.86 0.13 -7.85
N GLU A 71 1.51 1.23 -8.52
CA GLU A 71 2.51 2.03 -9.24
C GLU A 71 3.50 2.66 -8.28
N ALA A 72 3.01 3.18 -7.15
CA ALA A 72 3.88 3.76 -6.14
C ALA A 72 4.85 2.72 -5.57
N PHE A 73 4.37 1.51 -5.29
CA PHE A 73 5.23 0.46 -4.78
C PHE A 73 6.24 0.01 -5.84
N ARG A 74 5.77 -0.21 -7.08
CA ARG A 74 6.63 -0.66 -8.17
C ARG A 74 7.81 0.28 -8.38
N GLN A 75 7.55 1.57 -8.35
CA GLN A 75 8.60 2.57 -8.60
C GLN A 75 9.55 2.75 -7.42
N ASN A 76 9.12 2.39 -6.21
CA ASN A 76 9.87 2.73 -5.01
C ASN A 76 10.25 1.54 -4.14
N LYS A 77 10.03 0.32 -4.60
CA LYS A 77 10.29 -0.88 -3.79
C LYS A 77 11.76 -1.02 -3.41
N HIS A 78 12.66 -0.48 -4.21
CA HIS A 78 14.09 -0.52 -3.93
C HIS A 78 14.50 0.41 -2.78
N LEU A 79 13.60 1.28 -2.36
CA LEU A 79 13.86 2.23 -1.27
C LEU A 79 13.33 1.73 0.07
N VAL A 80 12.64 0.59 0.10
CA VAL A 80 12.15 0.03 1.36
C VAL A 80 13.05 -1.11 1.81
N THR A 81 13.09 -1.34 3.11
CA THR A 81 13.89 -2.41 3.70
C THR A 81 13.40 -3.76 3.18
N PRO A 82 14.26 -4.59 2.60
CA PRO A 82 13.86 -5.94 2.19
C PRO A 82 13.58 -6.81 3.40
N GLY A 83 12.93 -7.93 3.17
CA GLY A 83 12.64 -8.86 4.25
C GLY A 83 11.31 -8.62 4.94
N PHE A 84 10.48 -7.75 4.38
CA PHE A 84 9.16 -7.46 4.94
C PHE A 84 8.06 -7.66 3.92
N ASP A 85 6.93 -8.13 4.41
CA ASP A 85 5.66 -8.08 3.69
C ASP A 85 4.86 -6.90 4.21
N PHE A 86 4.25 -6.16 3.30
CA PHE A 86 3.43 -5.01 3.63
C PHE A 86 2.00 -5.19 3.14
N VAL A 87 1.05 -4.66 3.90
CA VAL A 87 -0.33 -4.48 3.43
C VAL A 87 -0.65 -3.00 3.56
N VAL A 88 -1.10 -2.39 2.48
CA VAL A 88 -1.44 -0.97 2.45
C VAL A 88 -2.93 -0.80 2.18
N SER A 89 -3.53 0.19 2.84
CA SER A 89 -4.92 0.58 2.64
C SER A 89 -5.03 2.08 2.79
N MET A 90 -6.18 2.64 2.41
CA MET A 90 -6.45 4.05 2.65
C MET A 90 -6.78 4.24 4.14
N SER A 91 -6.34 5.36 4.70
CA SER A 91 -6.57 5.62 6.12
C SER A 91 -8.05 5.87 6.41
N PRO A 92 -8.49 5.61 7.65
CA PRO A 92 -9.85 5.95 8.04
C PRO A 92 -10.18 7.44 7.87
N GLN A 93 -9.20 8.31 8.08
CA GLN A 93 -9.38 9.74 7.89
C GLN A 93 -9.69 10.06 6.43
N TRP A 94 -8.95 9.48 5.49
CA TRP A 94 -9.21 9.68 4.08
C TRP A 94 -10.61 9.16 3.70
N VAL A 95 -10.98 7.99 4.22
CA VAL A 95 -12.29 7.39 3.94
C VAL A 95 -13.40 8.31 4.42
N ARG A 96 -13.29 8.88 5.62
CA ARG A 96 -14.30 9.81 6.14
C ARG A 96 -14.41 11.07 5.30
N GLN A 97 -13.27 11.60 4.84
CA GLN A 97 -13.25 12.83 4.06
C GLN A 97 -13.85 12.67 2.66
N THR A 98 -13.82 11.44 2.12
CA THR A 98 -14.32 11.19 0.78
C THR A 98 -15.66 10.47 0.75
N ARG A 99 -16.21 10.17 1.92
CA ARG A 99 -17.49 9.45 2.02
C ARG A 99 -18.59 10.17 1.25
N GLY A 100 -19.36 9.42 0.49
CA GLY A 100 -20.47 9.95 -0.30
C GLY A 100 -20.07 10.52 -1.65
N ARG A 101 -18.81 10.72 -1.90
CA ARG A 101 -18.35 11.17 -3.20
C ARG A 101 -18.27 9.99 -4.16
N LYS A 102 -18.85 10.15 -5.34
CA LYS A 102 -18.92 9.07 -6.33
C LYS A 102 -18.07 9.32 -7.57
N ASP A 103 -17.57 10.53 -7.71
CA ASP A 103 -16.78 10.91 -8.87
C ASP A 103 -15.32 10.50 -8.67
N ALA A 104 -14.93 9.41 -9.34
CA ALA A 104 -13.57 8.90 -9.25
C ALA A 104 -12.53 9.93 -9.69
N LYS A 105 -12.90 10.76 -10.66
CA LYS A 105 -12.00 11.79 -11.18
C LYS A 105 -11.67 12.81 -10.09
N THR A 106 -12.67 13.21 -9.31
CA THR A 106 -12.47 14.15 -8.21
C THR A 106 -11.77 13.48 -7.03
N VAL A 107 -12.22 12.29 -6.66
CA VAL A 107 -11.73 11.61 -5.45
C VAL A 107 -10.30 11.13 -5.62
N VAL A 108 -10.01 10.40 -6.71
CA VAL A 108 -8.69 9.82 -6.92
C VAL A 108 -7.77 10.78 -7.65
N GLY A 109 -8.33 11.59 -8.56
CA GLY A 109 -7.54 12.57 -9.28
C GLY A 109 -6.90 13.64 -8.41
N ALA A 110 -7.43 13.85 -7.20
CA ALA A 110 -6.85 14.75 -6.24
C ALA A 110 -5.61 14.17 -5.57
N ILE A 111 -5.41 12.85 -5.66
CA ILE A 111 -4.25 12.19 -5.07
C ILE A 111 -3.16 12.08 -6.13
N LYS A 112 -1.99 12.60 -5.81
CA LYS A 112 -0.84 12.52 -6.71
C LYS A 112 0.05 11.34 -6.32
N LEU A 113 0.69 10.75 -7.31
CA LEU A 113 1.59 9.62 -7.08
C LEU A 113 2.68 9.97 -6.06
N ALA A 114 3.18 11.20 -6.10
CA ALA A 114 4.19 11.66 -5.16
C ALA A 114 3.69 11.66 -3.71
N GLN A 115 2.41 11.96 -3.50
CA GLN A 115 1.82 11.91 -2.16
C GLN A 115 1.78 10.49 -1.62
N ILE A 116 1.38 9.55 -2.46
CA ILE A 116 1.37 8.13 -2.09
C ILE A 116 2.78 7.65 -1.79
N ARG A 117 3.74 7.99 -2.65
CA ARG A 117 5.14 7.62 -2.47
C ARG A 117 5.68 8.13 -1.14
N ASP A 118 5.50 9.41 -0.86
CA ASP A 118 6.05 10.01 0.35
C ASP A 118 5.42 9.41 1.60
N SER A 119 4.10 9.21 1.58
CA SER A 119 3.38 8.59 2.68
C SER A 119 3.85 7.15 2.89
N PHE A 120 3.93 6.36 1.82
CA PHE A 120 4.34 4.96 1.90
C PHE A 120 5.77 4.83 2.44
N LEU A 121 6.72 5.61 1.90
CA LEU A 121 8.11 5.53 2.34
C LEU A 121 8.29 5.96 3.79
N LYS A 122 7.56 7.00 4.20
CA LYS A 122 7.59 7.46 5.59
C LYS A 122 7.09 6.37 6.54
N LEU A 123 5.94 5.78 6.22
CA LEU A 123 5.35 4.75 7.07
C LEU A 123 6.20 3.48 7.08
N ALA A 124 6.73 3.08 5.91
CA ALA A 124 7.59 1.91 5.83
C ALA A 124 8.85 2.11 6.67
N ALA A 125 9.46 3.29 6.64
CA ALA A 125 10.63 3.59 7.44
C ALA A 125 10.32 3.50 8.94
N GLN A 126 9.16 3.98 9.37
CA GLN A 126 8.73 3.87 10.77
C GLN A 126 8.62 2.41 11.21
N LEU A 127 8.06 1.57 10.34
CA LEU A 127 7.79 0.18 10.70
C LEU A 127 9.03 -0.71 10.63
N THR A 128 10.01 -0.36 9.83
CA THR A 128 11.20 -1.18 9.63
C THR A 128 12.43 -0.62 10.33
N SER A 129 12.30 0.51 11.01
CA SER A 129 13.41 1.15 11.72
C SER A 129 13.94 0.21 12.80
N GLY A 130 15.26 0.01 12.81
CA GLY A 130 15.90 -0.85 13.78
C GLY A 130 15.73 -2.35 13.56
N ARG A 131 15.18 -2.74 12.40
CA ARG A 131 14.88 -4.14 12.08
C ARG A 131 15.68 -4.66 10.88
N ALA A 132 16.66 -3.92 10.47
CA ALA A 132 17.46 -4.30 9.31
C ALA A 132 18.20 -5.60 9.51
#